data_def11ebbd3f5b84ae968333d8329fa97
#
_entry.id   def11ebbd3f5b84ae968333d8329fa97
#
_cell.length_a   1.000
_cell.length_b   1.000
_cell.length_c   1.000
_cell.angle_alpha   90.00
_cell.angle_beta   90.00
_cell.angle_gamma   90.00
#
_symmetry.space_group_name_H-M   'P 1'
#
loop_
_entity.id
_entity.type
_entity.pdbx_description
1 polymer ?
#
loop_
_entity_poly.entity_id
_entity_poly.type
_entity_poly.pdbx_seq_one_letter_code
_entity_poly.pdbx_strand_id
1 'polypeptide(L)'
;MSIEKSLRERANNKCELCGSEDELMVFEVAPSNKNAEKAVLICATCKELIDEPSKNPNHWRCLNESMWSETPAVQVLAYRILHSIKDEGWPQDLLDMLYLEPEVLEWAKSRLESEDAPVVRDANGNILKDGDSVTIIKDLPVKGAGFTAKQGTTVKNIKLVPDDPTHIEGKVNGVKIYLKSEFLKKA
;
A
#
# COMPACT_ATOMS: atom_id res chain seq x y z
N MET A 1 30.91 2.16 6.39
CA MET A 1 30.68 1.09 5.39
C MET A 1 29.46 1.44 4.56
N SER A 2 29.48 1.25 3.25
CA SER A 2 28.29 1.53 2.44
C SER A 2 27.24 0.44 2.67
N ILE A 3 25.96 0.81 2.58
CA ILE A 3 24.83 -0.13 2.70
C ILE A 3 24.98 -1.27 1.70
N GLU A 4 25.35 -0.96 0.46
CA GLU A 4 25.56 -1.95 -0.59
C GLU A 4 26.62 -3.01 -0.21
N LYS A 5 27.74 -2.57 0.36
CA LYS A 5 28.79 -3.50 0.77
C LYS A 5 28.30 -4.45 1.86
N SER A 6 27.60 -3.93 2.87
CA SER A 6 27.02 -4.74 3.94
C SER A 6 26.01 -5.77 3.41
N LEU A 7 25.18 -5.36 2.43
CA LEU A 7 24.22 -6.25 1.81
C LEU A 7 24.91 -7.34 0.95
N ARG A 8 25.93 -6.99 0.21
CA ARG A 8 26.70 -7.95 -0.59
C ARG A 8 27.41 -9.00 0.27
N GLU A 9 27.95 -8.58 1.39
CA GLU A 9 28.55 -9.51 2.38
C GLU A 9 27.48 -10.43 3.00
N ARG A 10 26.33 -9.89 3.40
CA ARG A 10 25.22 -10.67 3.96
C ARG A 10 24.64 -11.68 2.97
N ALA A 11 24.46 -11.25 1.73
CA ALA A 11 23.83 -12.04 0.67
C ALA A 11 24.80 -12.91 -0.14
N ASN A 12 26.09 -12.90 0.20
CA ASN A 12 27.15 -13.59 -0.57
C ASN A 12 27.14 -13.21 -2.07
N ASN A 13 26.92 -11.94 -2.39
CA ASN A 13 26.80 -11.41 -3.75
C ASN A 13 25.69 -12.10 -4.58
N LYS A 14 24.57 -12.43 -3.95
CA LYS A 14 23.41 -13.01 -4.62
C LYS A 14 22.14 -12.20 -4.30
N CYS A 15 21.17 -12.28 -5.18
CA CYS A 15 19.84 -11.72 -4.93
C CYS A 15 19.21 -12.44 -3.74
N GLU A 16 18.81 -11.70 -2.73
CA GLU A 16 18.20 -12.26 -1.52
C GLU A 16 16.79 -12.84 -1.75
N LEU A 17 16.20 -12.60 -2.92
CA LEU A 17 14.90 -13.15 -3.31
C LEU A 17 15.01 -14.38 -4.20
N CYS A 18 15.72 -14.30 -5.33
CA CYS A 18 15.78 -15.39 -6.31
C CYS A 18 17.15 -16.07 -6.42
N GLY A 19 18.18 -15.58 -5.73
CA GLY A 19 19.53 -16.16 -5.74
C GLY A 19 20.35 -15.83 -6.99
N SER A 20 19.87 -14.99 -7.91
CA SER A 20 20.64 -14.55 -9.08
C SER A 20 21.86 -13.72 -8.67
N GLU A 21 22.93 -13.85 -9.45
CA GLU A 21 24.16 -13.06 -9.27
C GLU A 21 24.23 -11.87 -10.25
N ASP A 22 23.22 -11.73 -11.12
CA ASP A 22 23.20 -10.73 -12.18
C ASP A 22 22.68 -9.38 -11.70
N GLU A 23 23.34 -8.31 -12.10
CA GLU A 23 22.90 -6.91 -11.92
C GLU A 23 22.28 -6.63 -10.53
N LEU A 24 23.03 -6.92 -9.48
CA LEU A 24 22.59 -6.74 -8.10
C LEU A 24 22.55 -5.26 -7.72
N MET A 25 21.48 -4.86 -7.05
CA MET A 25 21.27 -3.49 -6.56
C MET A 25 20.64 -3.46 -5.18
N VAL A 26 20.78 -2.34 -4.50
CA VAL A 26 20.17 -2.09 -3.21
C VAL A 26 18.72 -1.69 -3.41
N PHE A 27 17.81 -2.37 -2.73
CA PHE A 27 16.39 -2.04 -2.66
C PHE A 27 15.99 -1.71 -1.22
N GLU A 28 15.53 -0.50 -0.99
CA GLU A 28 15.04 -0.09 0.32
C GLU A 28 13.59 -0.55 0.52
N VAL A 29 13.34 -1.25 1.62
CA VAL A 29 12.01 -1.74 1.98
C VAL A 29 11.32 -0.67 2.83
N ALA A 30 10.38 0.03 2.24
CA ALA A 30 9.67 1.14 2.92
C ALA A 30 8.73 0.64 4.05
N PRO A 31 8.56 1.41 5.13
CA PRO A 31 9.31 2.62 5.46
C PRO A 31 10.76 2.32 5.86
N SER A 32 11.69 3.06 5.30
CA SER A 32 13.12 2.86 5.50
C SER A 32 13.81 4.14 5.97
N ASN A 33 14.81 3.98 6.82
CA ASN A 33 15.63 5.09 7.33
C ASN A 33 17.04 5.05 6.72
N LYS A 34 17.17 4.55 5.50
CA LYS A 34 18.45 4.32 4.82
C LYS A 34 19.41 3.45 5.64
N ASN A 35 18.88 2.36 6.19
CA ASN A 35 19.62 1.41 6.99
C ASN A 35 19.73 0.06 6.24
N ALA A 36 20.88 -0.59 6.32
CA ALA A 36 21.10 -1.91 5.75
C ALA A 36 20.11 -2.96 6.28
N GLU A 37 19.65 -2.83 7.52
CA GLU A 37 18.65 -3.72 8.13
C GLU A 37 17.28 -3.61 7.44
N LYS A 38 16.99 -2.46 6.81
CA LYS A 38 15.73 -2.19 6.10
C LYS A 38 15.91 -2.16 4.58
N ALA A 39 16.97 -2.75 4.09
CA ALA A 39 17.26 -2.86 2.67
C ALA A 39 17.59 -4.31 2.30
N VAL A 40 17.41 -4.64 1.03
CA VAL A 40 17.62 -5.98 0.46
C VAL A 40 18.47 -5.84 -0.80
N LEU A 41 19.34 -6.81 -1.03
CA LEU A 41 20.09 -6.92 -2.28
C LEU A 41 19.25 -7.73 -3.28
N ILE A 42 18.87 -7.13 -4.37
CA ILE A 42 18.05 -7.77 -5.41
C ILE A 42 18.65 -7.60 -6.80
N CYS A 43 18.32 -8.52 -7.70
CA CYS A 43 18.72 -8.43 -9.10
C CYS A 43 17.77 -7.51 -9.89
N ALA A 44 18.17 -7.11 -11.10
CA ALA A 44 17.39 -6.26 -11.99
C ALA A 44 16.02 -6.86 -12.30
N THR A 45 15.94 -8.18 -12.53
CA THR A 45 14.67 -8.88 -12.79
C THR A 45 13.70 -8.78 -11.62
N CYS A 46 14.18 -9.02 -10.40
CA CYS A 46 13.32 -8.83 -9.21
C CYS A 46 12.90 -7.39 -9.04
N LYS A 47 13.79 -6.43 -9.31
CA LYS A 47 13.47 -5.00 -9.22
C LYS A 47 12.38 -4.59 -10.21
N GLU A 48 12.44 -5.08 -11.43
CA GLU A 48 11.42 -4.81 -12.44
C GLU A 48 10.05 -5.41 -12.09
N LEU A 49 10.04 -6.64 -11.58
CA LEU A 49 8.81 -7.35 -11.25
C LEU A 49 8.19 -6.96 -9.89
N ILE A 50 8.96 -6.34 -9.00
CA ILE A 50 8.48 -6.00 -7.66
C ILE A 50 7.39 -4.92 -7.67
N ASP A 51 7.40 -4.07 -8.68
CA ASP A 51 6.40 -3.01 -8.86
C ASP A 51 5.09 -3.56 -9.44
N GLU A 52 5.17 -4.66 -10.20
CA GLU A 52 4.03 -5.39 -10.77
C GLU A 52 4.19 -6.91 -10.59
N PRO A 53 4.04 -7.44 -9.37
CA PRO A 53 4.30 -8.87 -9.11
C PRO A 53 3.44 -9.82 -9.93
N SER A 54 2.22 -9.42 -10.28
CA SER A 54 1.28 -10.21 -11.09
C SER A 54 1.70 -10.38 -12.55
N LYS A 55 2.67 -9.60 -13.02
CA LYS A 55 3.19 -9.68 -14.39
C LYS A 55 3.89 -11.02 -14.67
N ASN A 56 4.57 -11.57 -13.68
CA ASN A 56 5.17 -12.90 -13.74
C ASN A 56 5.09 -13.61 -12.38
N PRO A 57 3.92 -14.15 -12.00
CA PRO A 57 3.76 -14.81 -10.72
C PRO A 57 4.70 -16.00 -10.52
N ASN A 58 5.04 -16.70 -11.59
CA ASN A 58 5.93 -17.86 -11.52
C ASN A 58 7.36 -17.53 -11.10
N HIS A 59 7.84 -16.34 -11.40
CA HIS A 59 9.14 -15.86 -10.92
C HIS A 59 9.22 -15.88 -9.39
N TRP A 60 8.12 -15.52 -8.74
CA TRP A 60 8.03 -15.40 -7.29
C TRP A 60 7.94 -16.73 -6.54
N ARG A 61 7.93 -17.85 -7.24
CA ARG A 61 8.09 -19.17 -6.60
C ARG A 61 9.41 -19.32 -5.86
N CYS A 62 10.42 -18.51 -6.21
CA CYS A 62 11.65 -18.40 -5.46
C CYS A 62 11.45 -18.00 -3.99
N LEU A 63 10.36 -17.30 -3.68
CA LEU A 63 10.00 -16.90 -2.32
C LEU A 63 9.72 -18.09 -1.40
N ASN A 64 9.41 -19.26 -1.96
CA ASN A 64 9.26 -20.50 -1.19
C ASN A 64 10.53 -20.85 -0.37
N GLU A 65 11.67 -20.40 -0.83
CA GLU A 65 12.94 -20.52 -0.11
C GLU A 65 13.31 -19.25 0.66
N SER A 66 13.21 -18.08 0.00
CA SER A 66 13.62 -16.80 0.58
C SER A 66 12.73 -16.31 1.72
N MET A 67 11.48 -16.73 1.80
CA MET A 67 10.59 -16.40 2.92
C MET A 67 11.09 -16.94 4.28
N TRP A 68 11.96 -17.94 4.27
CA TRP A 68 12.58 -18.52 5.46
C TRP A 68 13.86 -17.78 5.89
N SER A 69 14.23 -16.71 5.20
CA SER A 69 15.37 -15.88 5.58
C SER A 69 15.21 -15.31 6.99
N GLU A 70 16.30 -15.27 7.72
CA GLU A 70 16.36 -14.63 9.05
C GLU A 70 16.40 -13.10 8.97
N THR A 71 16.54 -12.55 7.77
CA THR A 71 16.60 -11.10 7.54
C THR A 71 15.19 -10.50 7.51
N PRO A 72 14.82 -9.62 8.46
CA PRO A 72 13.47 -9.04 8.52
C PRO A 72 13.06 -8.34 7.23
N ALA A 73 13.97 -7.61 6.58
CA ALA A 73 13.68 -6.92 5.32
C ALA A 73 13.29 -7.88 4.19
N VAL A 74 13.93 -9.05 4.11
CA VAL A 74 13.58 -10.10 3.14
C VAL A 74 12.20 -10.69 3.45
N GLN A 75 11.93 -10.95 4.71
CA GLN A 75 10.63 -11.46 5.18
C GLN A 75 9.49 -10.49 4.85
N VAL A 76 9.67 -9.20 5.12
CA VAL A 76 8.71 -8.14 4.80
C VAL A 76 8.42 -8.09 3.30
N LEU A 77 9.46 -8.14 2.51
CA LEU A 77 9.36 -8.07 1.06
C LEU A 77 8.65 -9.31 0.49
N ALA A 78 9.02 -10.51 0.97
CA ALA A 78 8.36 -11.76 0.61
C ALA A 78 6.86 -11.72 0.96
N TYR A 79 6.52 -11.26 2.14
CA TYR A 79 5.12 -11.10 2.56
C TYR A 79 4.33 -10.18 1.63
N ARG A 80 4.87 -9.01 1.32
CA ARG A 80 4.22 -8.03 0.45
C ARG A 80 4.01 -8.57 -0.97
N ILE A 81 5.02 -9.22 -1.54
CA ILE A 81 4.93 -9.80 -2.88
C ILE A 81 3.87 -10.91 -2.92
N LEU A 82 3.95 -11.86 -1.99
CA LEU A 82 2.98 -12.96 -1.89
C LEU A 82 1.56 -12.45 -1.69
N HIS A 83 1.37 -11.43 -0.88
CA HIS A 83 0.07 -10.80 -0.66
C HIS A 83 -0.48 -10.16 -1.94
N SER A 84 0.38 -9.54 -2.75
CA SER A 84 -0.02 -8.90 -4.01
C SER A 84 -0.50 -9.90 -5.06
N ILE A 85 -0.03 -11.15 -5.00
CA ILE A 85 -0.37 -12.21 -5.97
C ILE A 85 -1.18 -13.35 -5.32
N LYS A 86 -1.79 -13.11 -4.18
CA LYS A 86 -2.58 -14.14 -3.44
C LYS A 86 -3.68 -14.78 -4.25
N ASP A 87 -4.22 -14.07 -5.24
CA ASP A 87 -5.30 -14.54 -6.11
C ASP A 87 -4.85 -15.66 -7.07
N GLU A 88 -3.54 -15.88 -7.23
CA GLU A 88 -2.98 -17.01 -7.97
C GLU A 88 -3.15 -18.36 -7.24
N GLY A 89 -3.60 -18.34 -6.00
CA GLY A 89 -3.89 -19.52 -5.17
C GLY A 89 -2.67 -20.02 -4.38
N TRP A 90 -1.58 -20.40 -5.05
CA TRP A 90 -0.38 -20.92 -4.39
C TRP A 90 0.32 -19.95 -3.42
N PRO A 91 0.30 -18.60 -3.62
CA PRO A 91 0.94 -17.69 -2.66
C PRO A 91 0.24 -17.67 -1.30
N GLN A 92 -1.05 -17.95 -1.26
CA GLN A 92 -1.79 -18.01 -0.01
C GLN A 92 -1.25 -19.10 0.92
N ASP A 93 -0.92 -20.27 0.39
CA ASP A 93 -0.32 -21.36 1.17
C ASP A 93 1.01 -20.94 1.80
N LEU A 94 1.82 -20.20 1.07
CA LEU A 94 3.09 -19.66 1.59
C LEU A 94 2.86 -18.58 2.64
N LEU A 95 1.87 -17.71 2.46
CA LEU A 95 1.50 -16.70 3.46
C LEU A 95 1.03 -17.34 4.77
N ASP A 96 0.28 -18.43 4.69
CA ASP A 96 -0.22 -19.16 5.85
C ASP A 96 0.91 -19.87 6.63
N MET A 97 1.98 -20.24 5.94
CA MET A 97 3.18 -20.82 6.55
C MET A 97 4.18 -19.77 7.04
N LEU A 98 4.14 -18.57 6.50
CA LEU A 98 5.10 -17.50 6.82
C LEU A 98 4.88 -16.97 8.23
N TYR A 99 5.81 -17.25 9.12
CA TYR A 99 5.81 -16.67 10.46
C TYR A 99 6.65 -15.39 10.48
N LEU A 100 6.05 -14.30 10.93
CA LEU A 100 6.72 -13.03 11.16
C LEU A 100 6.59 -12.62 12.63
N GLU A 101 7.67 -12.09 13.18
CA GLU A 101 7.62 -11.42 14.48
C GLU A 101 6.60 -10.28 14.46
N PRO A 102 5.92 -9.95 15.57
CA PRO A 102 4.89 -8.90 15.59
C PRO A 102 5.33 -7.57 14.98
N GLU A 103 6.55 -7.11 15.30
CA GLU A 103 7.11 -5.87 14.76
C GLU A 103 7.37 -5.95 13.25
N VAL A 104 7.83 -7.10 12.77
CA VAL A 104 8.09 -7.34 11.35
C VAL A 104 6.79 -7.44 10.57
N LEU A 105 5.79 -8.08 11.14
CA LEU A 105 4.46 -8.18 10.56
C LEU A 105 3.78 -6.80 10.45
N GLU A 106 3.90 -5.99 11.47
CA GLU A 106 3.39 -4.61 11.47
C GLU A 106 4.08 -3.78 10.38
N TRP A 107 5.39 -3.90 10.27
CA TRP A 107 6.15 -3.29 9.17
C TRP A 107 5.68 -3.78 7.79
N ALA A 108 5.48 -5.08 7.61
CA ALA A 108 4.99 -5.66 6.36
C ALA A 108 3.61 -5.10 5.97
N LYS A 109 2.69 -5.02 6.93
CA LYS A 109 1.33 -4.52 6.72
C LYS A 109 1.24 -3.02 6.53
N SER A 110 2.15 -2.25 7.10
CA SER A 110 2.08 -0.78 7.14
C SER A 110 1.90 -0.12 5.76
N ARG A 111 2.34 -0.76 4.71
CA ARG A 111 2.15 -0.29 3.34
C ARG A 111 0.96 -0.96 2.63
N LEU A 112 0.59 -2.16 3.03
CA LEU A 112 -0.57 -2.86 2.48
C LEU A 112 -1.89 -2.23 2.94
N GLU A 113 -1.95 -1.76 4.19
CA GLU A 113 -3.11 -1.04 4.71
C GLU A 113 -3.44 0.22 3.92
N SER A 114 -2.44 0.85 3.31
CA SER A 114 -2.66 2.00 2.42
C SER A 114 -3.15 1.60 1.03
N GLU A 115 -2.89 0.38 0.59
CA GLU A 115 -3.33 -0.16 -0.70
C GLU A 115 -4.68 -0.88 -0.59
N ASP A 116 -4.94 -1.55 0.53
CA ASP A 116 -6.21 -2.22 0.85
C ASP A 116 -7.22 -1.27 1.54
N ALA A 117 -6.86 -0.03 1.82
CA ALA A 117 -7.79 0.95 2.35
C ALA A 117 -8.98 1.08 1.40
N PRO A 118 -10.21 0.99 1.90
CA PRO A 118 -11.39 1.10 1.04
C PRO A 118 -11.33 2.41 0.26
N VAL A 119 -11.34 2.29 -1.06
CA VAL A 119 -11.27 3.45 -1.96
C VAL A 119 -12.62 4.13 -1.98
N VAL A 120 -12.66 5.39 -1.56
CA VAL A 120 -13.86 6.22 -1.67
C VAL A 120 -13.94 6.76 -3.10
N ARG A 121 -15.08 6.53 -3.75
CA ARG A 121 -15.35 7.00 -5.11
C ARG A 121 -16.51 7.98 -5.11
N ASP A 122 -16.45 8.96 -6.01
CA ASP A 122 -17.56 9.88 -6.24
C ASP A 122 -18.68 9.23 -7.08
N ALA A 123 -19.73 9.98 -7.37
CA ALA A 123 -20.86 9.52 -8.19
C ALA A 123 -20.45 9.09 -9.62
N ASN A 124 -19.35 9.61 -10.12
CA ASN A 124 -18.81 9.31 -11.45
C ASN A 124 -17.78 8.18 -11.45
N GLY A 125 -17.42 7.63 -10.29
CA GLY A 125 -16.43 6.59 -10.14
C GLY A 125 -14.98 7.08 -9.99
N ASN A 126 -14.76 8.38 -9.87
CA ASN A 126 -13.42 8.95 -9.62
C ASN A 126 -12.99 8.70 -8.17
N ILE A 127 -11.74 8.35 -7.98
CA ILE A 127 -11.15 8.11 -6.66
C ILE A 127 -10.97 9.43 -5.92
N LEU A 128 -11.49 9.48 -4.69
CA LEU A 128 -11.33 10.61 -3.77
C LEU A 128 -10.20 10.34 -2.78
N LYS A 129 -9.42 11.36 -2.50
CA LYS A 129 -8.29 11.33 -1.56
C LYS A 129 -8.38 12.48 -0.57
N ASP A 130 -7.66 12.36 0.55
CA ASP A 130 -7.53 13.46 1.51
C ASP A 130 -6.97 14.72 0.82
N GLY A 131 -7.60 15.84 1.08
CA GLY A 131 -7.23 17.13 0.50
C GLY A 131 -7.86 17.45 -0.85
N ASP A 132 -8.60 16.52 -1.46
CA ASP A 132 -9.32 16.75 -2.70
C ASP A 132 -10.47 17.77 -2.51
N SER A 133 -10.93 18.33 -3.61
CA SER A 133 -12.14 19.16 -3.66
C SER A 133 -13.25 18.41 -4.37
N VAL A 134 -14.46 18.54 -3.86
CA VAL A 134 -15.65 17.90 -4.45
C VAL A 134 -16.79 18.91 -4.57
N THR A 135 -17.66 18.67 -5.53
CA THR A 135 -18.89 19.47 -5.74
C THR A 135 -20.11 18.61 -5.41
N ILE A 136 -21.04 19.16 -4.63
CA ILE A 136 -22.29 18.48 -4.30
C ILE A 136 -23.20 18.47 -5.53
N ILE A 137 -23.66 17.30 -5.93
CA ILE A 137 -24.49 17.11 -7.12
C ILE A 137 -25.99 17.00 -6.81
N LYS A 138 -26.35 16.98 -5.55
CA LYS A 138 -27.72 16.90 -5.05
C LYS A 138 -27.84 17.64 -3.74
N ASP A 139 -29.00 18.30 -3.50
CA ASP A 139 -29.26 18.94 -2.22
C ASP A 139 -29.23 17.91 -1.08
N LEU A 140 -28.40 18.16 -0.08
CA LEU A 140 -28.23 17.28 1.07
C LEU A 140 -28.63 17.99 2.36
N PRO A 141 -29.71 17.55 3.03
CA PRO A 141 -30.03 18.06 4.35
C PRO A 141 -29.00 17.59 5.38
N VAL A 142 -28.35 18.49 6.08
CA VAL A 142 -27.35 18.18 7.10
C VAL A 142 -28.03 18.12 8.46
N LYS A 143 -28.16 16.91 8.99
CA LYS A 143 -28.71 16.70 10.34
C LYS A 143 -27.70 17.20 11.39
N GLY A 144 -28.21 18.02 12.32
CA GLY A 144 -27.43 18.57 13.42
C GLY A 144 -26.77 19.92 13.14
N ALA A 145 -26.65 20.35 11.89
CA ALA A 145 -26.09 21.66 11.52
C ALA A 145 -27.18 22.72 11.19
N GLY A 146 -28.43 22.29 11.03
CA GLY A 146 -29.55 23.17 10.79
C GLY A 146 -29.61 23.83 9.40
N PHE A 147 -28.87 23.31 8.42
CA PHE A 147 -28.87 23.80 7.04
C PHE A 147 -28.87 22.66 6.02
N THR A 148 -29.17 22.98 4.78
CA THR A 148 -29.09 22.06 3.65
C THR A 148 -27.89 22.43 2.77
N ALA A 149 -27.01 21.49 2.52
CA ALA A 149 -25.92 21.65 1.55
C ALA A 149 -26.53 21.56 0.14
N LYS A 150 -26.54 22.67 -0.58
CA LYS A 150 -27.15 22.75 -1.91
C LYS A 150 -26.29 22.18 -3.01
N GLN A 151 -26.91 21.68 -4.06
CA GLN A 151 -26.25 21.29 -5.30
C GLN A 151 -25.36 22.44 -5.84
N GLY A 152 -24.17 22.09 -6.31
CA GLY A 152 -23.20 23.05 -6.80
C GLY A 152 -22.27 23.63 -5.76
N THR A 153 -22.46 23.31 -4.47
CA THR A 153 -21.55 23.71 -3.40
C THR A 153 -20.25 22.96 -3.52
N THR A 154 -19.13 23.67 -3.56
CA THR A 154 -17.78 23.07 -3.58
C THR A 154 -17.26 22.91 -2.16
N VAL A 155 -16.86 21.68 -1.82
CA VAL A 155 -16.22 21.34 -0.55
C VAL A 155 -14.75 21.09 -0.81
N LYS A 156 -13.89 21.89 -0.18
CA LYS A 156 -12.44 21.81 -0.34
C LYS A 156 -11.81 21.09 0.85
N ASN A 157 -10.66 20.50 0.60
CA ASN A 157 -9.85 19.84 1.62
C ASN A 157 -10.65 18.79 2.40
N ILE A 158 -11.26 17.88 1.67
CA ILE A 158 -12.00 16.75 2.25
C ILE A 158 -11.04 15.79 2.95
N LYS A 159 -11.59 15.03 3.91
CA LYS A 159 -10.90 13.92 4.55
C LYS A 159 -11.70 12.64 4.40
N LEU A 160 -11.02 11.54 4.18
CA LEU A 160 -11.66 10.23 4.15
C LEU A 160 -11.98 9.78 5.58
N VAL A 161 -13.11 9.09 5.74
CA VAL A 161 -13.49 8.49 7.02
C VAL A 161 -12.91 7.08 7.07
N PRO A 162 -12.00 6.77 8.01
CA PRO A 162 -11.31 5.47 8.04
C PRO A 162 -12.26 4.27 8.18
N ASP A 163 -13.35 4.45 8.91
CA ASP A 163 -14.30 3.38 9.23
C ASP A 163 -15.47 3.28 8.24
N ASP A 164 -15.60 4.23 7.33
CA ASP A 164 -16.74 4.27 6.40
C ASP A 164 -16.31 4.74 4.99
N PRO A 165 -16.16 3.82 4.03
CA PRO A 165 -15.77 4.15 2.67
C PRO A 165 -16.87 4.85 1.86
N THR A 166 -18.08 4.96 2.39
CA THR A 166 -19.23 5.61 1.72
C THR A 166 -19.36 7.09 2.06
N HIS A 167 -18.64 7.55 3.09
CA HIS A 167 -18.69 8.93 3.56
C HIS A 167 -17.34 9.62 3.50
N ILE A 168 -17.37 10.93 3.33
CA ILE A 168 -16.21 11.80 3.50
C ILE A 168 -16.53 12.87 4.52
N GLU A 169 -15.50 13.45 5.13
CA GLU A 169 -15.60 14.59 6.01
C GLU A 169 -15.22 15.86 5.26
N GLY A 170 -16.01 16.91 5.38
CA GLY A 170 -15.71 18.19 4.77
C GLY A 170 -16.32 19.34 5.54
N LYS A 171 -15.89 20.56 5.24
CA LYS A 171 -16.46 21.78 5.82
C LYS A 171 -17.38 22.48 4.80
N VAL A 172 -18.62 22.70 5.19
CA VAL A 172 -19.57 23.51 4.46
C VAL A 172 -20.04 24.65 5.38
N ASN A 173 -19.96 25.88 4.90
CA ASN A 173 -20.28 27.09 5.69
C ASN A 173 -19.49 27.17 7.04
N GLY A 174 -18.25 26.65 7.07
CA GLY A 174 -17.44 26.62 8.28
C GLY A 174 -17.79 25.50 9.26
N VAL A 175 -18.79 24.69 8.96
CA VAL A 175 -19.24 23.55 9.79
C VAL A 175 -18.70 22.25 9.23
N LYS A 176 -18.10 21.44 10.08
CA LYS A 176 -17.61 20.12 9.76
C LYS A 176 -18.79 19.13 9.64
N ILE A 177 -18.94 18.51 8.51
CA ILE A 177 -20.03 17.58 8.22
C ILE A 177 -19.54 16.32 7.52
N TYR A 178 -20.33 15.25 7.59
CA TYR A 178 -20.12 14.02 6.85
C TYR A 178 -21.03 14.01 5.62
N LEU A 179 -20.45 13.69 4.46
CA LEU A 179 -21.16 13.65 3.19
C LEU A 179 -21.02 12.25 2.55
N LYS A 180 -22.10 11.76 1.96
CA LYS A 180 -22.05 10.52 1.19
C LYS A 180 -21.35 10.78 -0.14
N SER A 181 -20.36 9.95 -0.46
CA SER A 181 -19.56 10.07 -1.70
C SER A 181 -20.41 9.92 -2.97
N GLU A 182 -21.49 9.17 -2.93
CA GLU A 182 -22.43 8.99 -4.06
C GLU A 182 -23.15 10.29 -4.49
N PHE A 183 -23.18 11.31 -3.64
CA PHE A 183 -23.76 12.62 -3.92
C PHE A 183 -22.73 13.69 -4.23
N LEU A 184 -21.50 13.29 -4.46
CA LEU A 184 -20.37 14.17 -4.71
C LEU A 184 -19.75 13.88 -6.07
N LYS A 185 -19.16 14.92 -6.65
CA LYS A 185 -18.40 14.87 -7.89
C LYS A 185 -17.04 15.49 -7.63
N LYS A 186 -15.96 14.83 -8.05
CA LYS A 186 -14.62 15.41 -7.97
C LYS A 186 -14.56 16.71 -8.78
N ALA A 187 -14.14 17.76 -8.10
CA ALA A 187 -14.02 19.07 -8.73
C ALA A 187 -12.80 19.17 -9.63
#